data_bb6dc76427f74b6376ac4dce6fe44f38
#
_entry.id   bb6dc76427f74b6376ac4dce6fe44f38
#
_cell.length_a   1.000
_cell.length_b   1.000
_cell.length_c   1.000
_cell.angle_alpha   90.00
_cell.angle_beta   90.00
_cell.angle_gamma   90.00
#
_symmetry.space_group_name_H-M   'P 1'
#
loop_
_entity.id
_entity.type
_entity.pdbx_description
1 polymer ?
#
loop_
_entity_poly.entity_id
_entity_poly.type
_entity_poly.pdbx_seq_one_letter_code
_entity_poly.pdbx_strand_id
1 'polypeptide(L)'
;MSQTAYRTHHATEVTEQLVGQKVTLAGWVDRRRDHGGVAFIDLRDNTGLVQVVIYDEEMARPLRSEFVIQVVGEVRLRPDGNENEHLATGKIEVVAESIEVLAKSDALPFQVSTALENESENKLPGEDVRLKYRYLDLRRPSMQRNLKLRAQMSKAARHALEEMGFEEIETPTMIKSTPEGARDFVVPARLVPGSWYALPQSPQLLKQLLMVSGVERYYQLARCYRDEDFRADRQPEFTQLDMEMAFVDQEDVMAMAEKVIAAIWKSAGYDIKLPIQRITWQDAMDKYGSDKPDLRFGNPLIELTDYFKNTPFRVFQAPYVGAVLFKGGAATPRRQFDAWQDWAKQRGAKGLAYVVFAENGELKGPVAKNLSEGERNGLKEAVGAEDGDAVFFAAGRRTSSQELLGAVRVELARRAGLLKPDDFAFTWVVDFPLFKPTDDPDDDDVAVGHSKWTSMHHPFTMPSKDWIDKFDKDPEHAMSDSYDIVCNGNEMGGGSVRIHRDDIQDRVLDVLGITPEEAADKFGFLLEAFKYGAPPHAGIALGWDRTAAILAGADSIRDVIAFPKAGGGRDPLTGAPAPISAEQRAETGVDYDPDEDED
;
A
#
# COMPACT_ATOMS: atom_id res chain seq x y z
N MET A 1 -18.86 25.44 -6.62
CA MET A 1 -20.09 26.22 -6.32
C MET A 1 -20.51 25.87 -4.92
N SER A 2 -20.37 26.80 -3.96
CA SER A 2 -20.88 26.65 -2.59
C SER A 2 -22.39 26.88 -2.52
N GLN A 3 -22.93 27.75 -3.37
CA GLN A 3 -24.34 28.07 -3.39
C GLN A 3 -25.18 27.05 -4.17
N THR A 4 -26.19 26.48 -3.49
CA THR A 4 -27.15 25.52 -4.04
C THR A 4 -28.55 25.85 -3.55
N ALA A 5 -29.58 25.08 -3.95
CA ALA A 5 -30.95 25.23 -3.42
C ALA A 5 -31.04 25.01 -1.90
N TYR A 6 -30.06 24.29 -1.30
CA TYR A 6 -30.10 23.95 0.13
C TYR A 6 -29.15 24.76 1.00
N ARG A 7 -28.17 25.46 0.43
CA ARG A 7 -27.20 26.25 1.20
C ARG A 7 -26.60 27.39 0.39
N THR A 8 -26.24 28.46 1.09
CA THR A 8 -25.49 29.59 0.56
C THR A 8 -23.96 29.38 0.76
N HIS A 9 -23.56 28.72 1.83
CA HIS A 9 -22.18 28.52 2.25
C HIS A 9 -21.97 27.12 2.78
N HIS A 10 -20.74 26.61 2.68
CA HIS A 10 -20.27 25.48 3.47
C HIS A 10 -19.93 25.90 4.90
N ALA A 11 -19.84 24.93 5.82
CA ALA A 11 -19.57 25.19 7.23
C ALA A 11 -18.31 26.06 7.44
N THR A 12 -17.18 25.70 6.82
CA THR A 12 -15.92 26.44 7.01
C THR A 12 -15.78 27.70 6.17
N GLU A 13 -16.71 27.98 5.27
CA GLU A 13 -16.81 29.27 4.55
C GLU A 13 -17.44 30.37 5.41
N VAL A 14 -18.08 29.99 6.53
CA VAL A 14 -18.63 30.96 7.48
C VAL A 14 -17.48 31.49 8.34
N THR A 15 -17.13 32.74 8.08
CA THR A 15 -15.99 33.42 8.72
C THR A 15 -16.45 34.74 9.39
N GLU A 16 -15.53 35.40 10.12
CA GLU A 16 -15.77 36.71 10.75
C GLU A 16 -16.22 37.77 9.73
N GLN A 17 -15.90 37.61 8.43
CA GLN A 17 -16.30 38.54 7.37
C GLN A 17 -17.81 38.51 7.08
N LEU A 18 -18.51 37.45 7.51
CA LEU A 18 -19.96 37.30 7.33
C LEU A 18 -20.77 37.73 8.56
N VAL A 19 -20.13 38.28 9.60
CA VAL A 19 -20.82 38.74 10.81
C VAL A 19 -21.89 39.77 10.44
N GLY A 20 -23.10 39.58 10.98
CA GLY A 20 -24.29 40.38 10.68
C GLY A 20 -25.03 39.99 9.39
N GLN A 21 -24.49 39.02 8.63
CA GLN A 21 -25.12 38.51 7.43
C GLN A 21 -25.93 37.25 7.71
N LYS A 22 -26.97 37.05 6.90
CA LYS A 22 -27.79 35.85 6.94
C LYS A 22 -27.23 34.79 6.01
N VAL A 23 -27.09 33.58 6.54
CA VAL A 23 -26.61 32.42 5.80
C VAL A 23 -27.60 31.27 5.86
N THR A 24 -27.61 30.44 4.84
CA THR A 24 -28.30 29.14 4.82
C THR A 24 -27.25 28.04 4.79
N LEU A 25 -27.29 27.13 5.75
CA LEU A 25 -26.39 26.01 5.91
C LEU A 25 -27.18 24.71 5.84
N ALA A 26 -26.55 23.65 5.36
CA ALA A 26 -27.10 22.29 5.38
C ALA A 26 -26.03 21.26 5.74
N GLY A 27 -26.36 20.35 6.62
CA GLY A 27 -25.40 19.34 7.11
C GLY A 27 -26.04 18.41 8.13
N TRP A 28 -25.17 17.65 8.78
CA TRP A 28 -25.52 16.71 9.85
C TRP A 28 -25.33 17.34 11.22
N VAL A 29 -26.24 17.04 12.16
CA VAL A 29 -26.08 17.37 13.58
C VAL A 29 -24.99 16.46 14.16
N ASP A 30 -23.76 16.95 14.26
CA ASP A 30 -22.64 16.17 14.82
C ASP A 30 -22.79 16.00 16.32
N ARG A 31 -23.01 17.10 17.03
CA ARG A 31 -23.17 17.14 18.47
C ARG A 31 -24.21 18.16 18.88
N ARG A 32 -25.04 17.82 19.90
CA ARG A 32 -25.94 18.74 20.57
C ARG A 32 -25.55 18.88 22.03
N ARG A 33 -25.59 20.12 22.53
CA ARG A 33 -25.40 20.50 23.93
C ARG A 33 -26.50 21.44 24.34
N ASP A 34 -27.10 21.22 25.51
CA ASP A 34 -28.12 22.10 26.06
C ASP A 34 -27.56 22.77 27.32
N HIS A 35 -27.64 24.10 27.40
CA HIS A 35 -27.13 24.85 28.53
C HIS A 35 -28.02 26.08 28.78
N GLY A 36 -28.63 26.17 29.99
CA GLY A 36 -29.38 27.35 30.41
C GLY A 36 -30.57 27.73 29.52
N GLY A 37 -31.25 26.75 28.90
CA GLY A 37 -32.39 27.01 28.00
C GLY A 37 -31.99 27.34 26.54
N VAL A 38 -30.69 27.27 26.24
CA VAL A 38 -30.16 27.48 24.88
C VAL A 38 -29.57 26.15 24.39
N ALA A 39 -29.89 25.75 23.16
CA ALA A 39 -29.26 24.59 22.51
C ALA A 39 -28.15 25.03 21.58
N PHE A 40 -27.02 24.29 21.64
CA PHE A 40 -25.89 24.46 20.77
C PHE A 40 -25.73 23.19 19.93
N ILE A 41 -25.64 23.37 18.63
CA ILE A 41 -25.42 22.29 17.67
C ILE A 41 -24.09 22.54 16.95
N ASP A 42 -23.26 21.53 16.90
CA ASP A 42 -22.14 21.48 15.95
C ASP A 42 -22.69 20.90 14.64
N LEU A 43 -22.90 21.75 13.64
CA LEU A 43 -23.36 21.36 12.31
C LEU A 43 -22.16 20.96 11.45
N ARG A 44 -22.14 19.72 10.96
CA ARG A 44 -21.08 19.14 10.15
C ARG A 44 -21.45 19.06 8.69
N ASP A 45 -20.56 19.49 7.82
CA ASP A 45 -20.57 19.15 6.41
C ASP A 45 -19.20 18.56 5.97
N ASN A 46 -18.98 18.40 4.67
CA ASN A 46 -17.73 17.85 4.13
C ASN A 46 -16.52 18.78 4.29
N THR A 47 -16.69 20.02 4.70
CA THR A 47 -15.61 20.98 4.94
C THR A 47 -15.19 21.04 6.40
N GLY A 48 -16.11 20.82 7.32
CA GLY A 48 -15.85 20.86 8.75
C GLY A 48 -17.10 21.11 9.57
N LEU A 49 -16.91 21.84 10.68
CA LEU A 49 -17.94 22.13 11.69
C LEU A 49 -18.20 23.63 11.79
N VAL A 50 -19.46 23.99 12.07
CA VAL A 50 -19.84 25.33 12.52
C VAL A 50 -20.84 25.23 13.67
N GLN A 51 -20.70 26.07 14.70
CA GLN A 51 -21.64 26.11 15.81
C GLN A 51 -22.91 26.85 15.41
N VAL A 52 -24.05 26.23 15.68
CA VAL A 52 -25.37 26.81 15.54
C VAL A 52 -25.97 27.00 16.94
N VAL A 53 -26.47 28.19 17.25
CA VAL A 53 -27.11 28.54 18.52
C VAL A 53 -28.61 28.64 18.30
N ILE A 54 -29.39 27.99 19.16
CA ILE A 54 -30.84 27.91 19.07
C ILE A 54 -31.44 28.37 20.40
N TYR A 55 -32.09 29.51 20.40
CA TYR A 55 -32.80 30.07 21.58
C TYR A 55 -34.22 29.55 21.70
N ASP A 56 -34.83 29.08 20.62
CA ASP A 56 -36.17 28.52 20.61
C ASP A 56 -36.15 27.04 20.97
N GLU A 57 -36.68 26.70 22.14
CA GLU A 57 -36.73 25.33 22.65
C GLU A 57 -37.55 24.39 21.73
N GLU A 58 -38.66 24.87 21.16
CA GLU A 58 -39.49 24.07 20.25
C GLU A 58 -38.75 23.72 18.96
N MET A 59 -37.91 24.62 18.46
CA MET A 59 -37.05 24.38 17.30
C MET A 59 -35.93 23.37 17.62
N ALA A 60 -35.36 23.44 18.82
CA ALA A 60 -34.28 22.55 19.23
C ALA A 60 -34.76 21.14 19.61
N ARG A 61 -35.95 21.02 20.19
CA ARG A 61 -36.47 19.80 20.81
C ARG A 61 -36.47 18.54 19.92
N PRO A 62 -36.83 18.60 18.61
CA PRO A 62 -36.86 17.42 17.75
C PRO A 62 -35.46 16.95 17.32
N LEU A 63 -34.41 17.76 17.42
CA LEU A 63 -33.10 17.51 16.83
C LEU A 63 -32.33 16.44 17.60
N ARG A 64 -31.72 15.52 16.84
CA ARG A 64 -30.89 14.44 17.38
C ARG A 64 -29.61 14.34 16.55
N SER A 65 -28.59 13.68 17.12
CA SER A 65 -27.33 13.40 16.42
C SER A 65 -27.59 12.74 15.06
N GLU A 66 -26.81 13.15 14.07
CA GLU A 66 -26.85 12.69 12.68
C GLU A 66 -28.16 13.00 11.93
N PHE A 67 -29.10 13.80 12.49
CA PHE A 67 -30.16 14.35 11.66
C PHE A 67 -29.56 15.27 10.59
N VAL A 68 -30.10 15.20 9.39
CA VAL A 68 -29.77 16.15 8.32
C VAL A 68 -30.70 17.34 8.43
N ILE A 69 -30.14 18.52 8.59
CA ILE A 69 -30.90 19.75 8.77
C ILE A 69 -30.46 20.85 7.82
N GLN A 70 -31.39 21.73 7.47
CA GLN A 70 -31.09 23.03 6.89
C GLN A 70 -31.33 24.10 7.98
N VAL A 71 -30.38 25.01 8.09
CA VAL A 71 -30.42 26.12 9.06
C VAL A 71 -30.36 27.43 8.31
N VAL A 72 -31.30 28.32 8.56
CA VAL A 72 -31.22 29.74 8.17
C VAL A 72 -30.94 30.56 9.44
N GLY A 73 -29.90 31.38 9.42
CA GLY A 73 -29.53 32.14 10.61
C GLY A 73 -28.52 33.25 10.33
N GLU A 74 -28.33 34.11 11.33
CA GLU A 74 -27.41 35.25 11.32
C GLU A 74 -26.05 34.83 11.90
N VAL A 75 -24.97 35.17 11.22
CA VAL A 75 -23.59 34.95 11.70
C VAL A 75 -23.25 35.98 12.77
N ARG A 76 -22.75 35.53 13.92
CA ARG A 76 -22.29 36.38 15.02
C ARG A 76 -20.92 35.96 15.52
N LEU A 77 -20.21 36.88 16.16
CA LEU A 77 -19.06 36.53 16.96
C LEU A 77 -19.51 35.77 18.21
N ARG A 78 -18.74 34.77 18.62
CA ARG A 78 -18.95 34.14 19.93
C ARG A 78 -18.69 35.17 21.03
N PRO A 79 -19.36 35.07 22.19
CA PRO A 79 -19.03 35.90 23.35
C PRO A 79 -17.54 35.74 23.74
N ASP A 80 -16.95 36.84 24.19
CA ASP A 80 -15.58 36.88 24.66
C ASP A 80 -15.29 35.75 25.68
N GLY A 81 -14.23 34.97 25.42
CA GLY A 81 -13.82 33.83 26.24
C GLY A 81 -14.50 32.49 25.91
N ASN A 82 -15.42 32.49 24.92
CA ASN A 82 -16.08 31.26 24.43
C ASN A 82 -15.59 30.83 23.03
N GLU A 83 -14.52 31.45 22.54
CA GLU A 83 -13.89 31.05 21.29
C GLU A 83 -13.31 29.63 21.41
N ASN A 84 -13.33 28.90 20.31
CA ASN A 84 -12.78 27.55 20.24
C ASN A 84 -11.62 27.50 19.25
N GLU A 85 -10.40 27.55 19.77
CA GLU A 85 -9.17 27.54 18.96
C GLU A 85 -8.96 26.23 18.15
N HIS A 86 -9.69 25.16 18.51
CA HIS A 86 -9.62 23.88 17.81
C HIS A 86 -10.54 23.79 16.58
N LEU A 87 -11.37 24.80 16.34
CA LEU A 87 -12.25 24.86 15.18
C LEU A 87 -11.88 26.02 14.26
N ALA A 88 -11.83 25.77 12.95
CA ALA A 88 -11.62 26.82 11.95
C ALA A 88 -12.68 27.95 12.04
N THR A 89 -13.87 27.61 12.47
CA THR A 89 -15.01 28.53 12.70
C THR A 89 -15.14 28.95 14.15
N GLY A 90 -14.12 28.73 14.97
CA GLY A 90 -14.22 28.81 16.43
C GLY A 90 -14.48 30.20 17.00
N LYS A 91 -14.33 31.28 16.21
CA LYS A 91 -14.59 32.65 16.60
C LYS A 91 -16.03 33.10 16.33
N ILE A 92 -16.76 32.34 15.50
CA ILE A 92 -18.12 32.69 15.09
C ILE A 92 -19.12 31.61 15.48
N GLU A 93 -20.38 31.97 15.46
CA GLU A 93 -21.54 31.10 15.60
C GLU A 93 -22.67 31.58 14.69
N VAL A 94 -23.60 30.70 14.35
CA VAL A 94 -24.78 31.04 13.58
C VAL A 94 -25.99 30.96 14.51
N VAL A 95 -26.67 32.07 14.72
CA VAL A 95 -27.92 32.10 15.50
C VAL A 95 -29.06 31.70 14.58
N ALA A 96 -29.67 30.56 14.85
CA ALA A 96 -30.76 30.03 14.02
C ALA A 96 -32.02 30.88 14.10
N GLU A 97 -32.56 31.23 12.95
CA GLU A 97 -33.89 31.83 12.80
C GLU A 97 -34.92 30.76 12.41
N SER A 98 -34.52 29.79 11.62
CA SER A 98 -35.33 28.62 11.27
C SER A 98 -34.49 27.39 11.01
N ILE A 99 -35.05 26.23 11.31
CA ILE A 99 -34.45 24.93 11.06
C ILE A 99 -35.48 24.02 10.41
N GLU A 100 -35.12 23.42 9.30
CA GLU A 100 -35.86 22.36 8.64
C GLU A 100 -35.12 21.02 8.80
N VAL A 101 -35.83 19.98 9.25
CA VAL A 101 -35.30 18.61 9.30
C VAL A 101 -35.52 17.97 7.94
N LEU A 102 -34.45 17.84 7.17
CA LEU A 102 -34.44 17.22 5.84
C LEU A 102 -34.51 15.69 5.91
N ALA A 103 -33.83 15.10 6.90
CA ALA A 103 -33.90 13.66 7.16
C ALA A 103 -33.59 13.35 8.63
N LYS A 104 -34.32 12.38 9.16
CA LYS A 104 -34.05 11.84 10.51
C LYS A 104 -33.06 10.71 10.45
N SER A 105 -32.39 10.46 11.56
CA SER A 105 -31.48 9.33 11.75
C SER A 105 -32.00 8.43 12.86
N ASP A 106 -31.88 7.13 12.67
CA ASP A 106 -32.00 6.16 13.75
C ASP A 106 -30.76 6.19 14.66
N ALA A 107 -30.81 5.45 15.76
CA ALA A 107 -29.64 5.28 16.62
C ALA A 107 -28.48 4.63 15.85
N LEU A 108 -27.31 5.29 15.87
CA LEU A 108 -26.15 4.81 15.14
C LEU A 108 -25.59 3.52 15.77
N PRO A 109 -25.10 2.58 14.97
CA PRO A 109 -24.38 1.39 15.45
C PRO A 109 -23.05 1.74 16.15
N PHE A 110 -22.48 2.89 15.83
CA PHE A 110 -21.31 3.50 16.48
C PHE A 110 -21.28 5.00 16.25
N GLN A 111 -20.54 5.72 17.07
CA GLN A 111 -20.43 7.16 16.94
C GLN A 111 -19.48 7.55 15.81
N VAL A 112 -19.83 8.57 15.05
CA VAL A 112 -19.03 9.15 13.94
C VAL A 112 -18.53 10.56 14.25
N SER A 113 -18.84 11.08 15.44
CA SER A 113 -18.48 12.44 15.88
C SER A 113 -16.97 12.63 16.03
N THR A 114 -16.49 13.83 15.74
CA THR A 114 -15.10 14.28 15.92
C THR A 114 -14.57 14.16 17.34
N ALA A 115 -15.44 14.18 18.35
CA ALA A 115 -15.05 14.01 19.75
C ALA A 115 -14.37 12.68 20.05
N LEU A 116 -14.52 11.68 19.16
CA LEU A 116 -13.86 10.38 19.28
C LEU A 116 -12.45 10.34 18.67
N GLU A 117 -12.11 11.19 17.74
CA GLU A 117 -10.75 11.23 17.15
C GLU A 117 -9.70 11.75 18.14
N ASN A 118 -10.11 12.56 19.13
CA ASN A 118 -9.26 13.01 20.24
C ASN A 118 -9.23 12.03 21.42
N GLU A 119 -10.11 11.02 21.44
CA GLU A 119 -10.12 9.95 22.41
C GLU A 119 -9.55 8.70 21.74
N SER A 120 -8.54 8.10 22.33
CA SER A 120 -7.78 6.94 21.86
C SER A 120 -8.56 5.99 20.92
N GLU A 121 -7.97 5.57 19.80
CA GLU A 121 -8.49 4.63 18.77
C GLU A 121 -9.16 3.36 19.36
N ASN A 122 -8.89 3.03 20.61
CA ASN A 122 -9.45 1.89 21.35
C ASN A 122 -10.98 1.94 21.55
N LYS A 123 -11.67 3.01 21.15
CA LYS A 123 -13.14 3.14 21.24
C LYS A 123 -13.87 2.89 19.92
N LEU A 124 -13.15 2.72 18.81
CA LEU A 124 -13.79 2.37 17.54
C LEU A 124 -14.24 0.90 17.57
N PRO A 125 -15.39 0.59 16.93
CA PRO A 125 -15.80 -0.80 16.76
C PRO A 125 -14.82 -1.55 15.86
N GLY A 126 -14.86 -2.87 15.91
CA GLY A 126 -14.06 -3.73 15.04
C GLY A 126 -14.29 -3.42 13.55
N GLU A 127 -13.30 -3.78 12.73
CA GLU A 127 -13.29 -3.49 11.29
C GLU A 127 -14.56 -4.00 10.58
N ASP A 128 -15.03 -5.20 10.89
CA ASP A 128 -16.24 -5.78 10.28
C ASP A 128 -17.48 -4.91 10.46
N VAL A 129 -17.66 -4.30 11.63
CA VAL A 129 -18.79 -3.39 11.89
C VAL A 129 -18.61 -2.09 11.11
N ARG A 130 -17.39 -1.55 11.05
CA ARG A 130 -17.09 -0.34 10.28
C ARG A 130 -17.26 -0.56 8.77
N LEU A 131 -16.90 -1.72 8.26
CA LEU A 131 -17.09 -2.08 6.86
C LEU A 131 -18.56 -2.35 6.51
N LYS A 132 -19.32 -2.98 7.42
CA LYS A 132 -20.77 -3.16 7.24
C LYS A 132 -21.51 -1.83 7.14
N TYR A 133 -21.14 -0.86 7.94
CA TYR A 133 -21.71 0.48 7.94
C TYR A 133 -20.74 1.51 7.36
N ARG A 134 -20.05 1.16 6.29
CA ARG A 134 -18.93 1.94 5.73
C ARG A 134 -19.33 3.38 5.40
N TYR A 135 -20.55 3.61 4.93
CA TYR A 135 -21.08 4.95 4.68
C TYR A 135 -21.18 5.83 5.95
N LEU A 136 -21.25 5.25 7.15
CA LEU A 136 -21.15 5.99 8.42
C LEU A 136 -19.67 6.19 8.79
N ASP A 137 -18.83 5.16 8.67
CA ASP A 137 -17.40 5.25 8.94
C ASP A 137 -16.74 6.34 8.07
N LEU A 138 -17.17 6.46 6.81
CA LEU A 138 -16.70 7.50 5.88
C LEU A 138 -17.12 8.93 6.27
N ARG A 139 -18.05 9.13 7.22
CA ARG A 139 -18.37 10.46 7.78
C ARG A 139 -17.30 10.97 8.74
N ARG A 140 -16.44 10.08 9.27
CA ARG A 140 -15.39 10.47 10.21
C ARG A 140 -14.37 11.37 9.51
N PRO A 141 -13.85 12.41 10.20
CA PRO A 141 -12.90 13.37 9.62
C PRO A 141 -11.64 12.74 9.06
N SER A 142 -11.07 11.71 9.73
CA SER A 142 -9.91 10.96 9.24
C SER A 142 -10.19 10.30 7.90
N MET A 143 -11.34 9.64 7.75
CA MET A 143 -11.75 8.98 6.51
C MET A 143 -12.03 10.00 5.39
N GLN A 144 -12.71 11.12 5.72
CA GLN A 144 -12.93 12.23 4.77
C GLN A 144 -11.60 12.83 4.30
N ARG A 145 -10.66 13.03 5.21
CA ARG A 145 -9.30 13.51 4.89
C ARG A 145 -8.59 12.57 3.92
N ASN A 146 -8.62 11.26 4.18
CA ASN A 146 -7.98 10.26 3.33
C ASN A 146 -8.58 10.23 1.91
N LEU A 147 -9.91 10.29 1.77
CA LEU A 147 -10.57 10.36 0.46
C LEU A 147 -10.22 11.65 -0.30
N LYS A 148 -10.20 12.79 0.39
CA LYS A 148 -9.79 14.08 -0.20
C LYS A 148 -8.32 14.05 -0.65
N LEU A 149 -7.43 13.50 0.18
CA LEU A 149 -6.03 13.32 -0.16
C LEU A 149 -5.87 12.47 -1.42
N ARG A 150 -6.56 11.34 -1.48
CA ARG A 150 -6.55 10.47 -2.68
C ARG A 150 -7.03 11.18 -3.94
N ALA A 151 -8.10 11.98 -3.84
CA ALA A 151 -8.59 12.78 -4.97
C ALA A 151 -7.57 13.85 -5.40
N GLN A 152 -6.90 14.48 -4.43
CA GLN A 152 -5.85 15.48 -4.67
C GLN A 152 -4.62 14.87 -5.34
N MET A 153 -4.18 13.68 -4.88
CA MET A 153 -3.13 12.91 -5.52
C MET A 153 -3.44 12.61 -6.99
N SER A 154 -4.66 12.12 -7.27
CA SER A 154 -5.09 11.80 -8.63
C SER A 154 -5.05 13.03 -9.55
N LYS A 155 -5.48 14.18 -9.05
CA LYS A 155 -5.40 15.45 -9.77
C LYS A 155 -3.94 15.86 -10.04
N ALA A 156 -3.08 15.74 -9.04
CA ALA A 156 -1.67 16.13 -9.17
C ALA A 156 -0.93 15.22 -10.17
N ALA A 157 -1.17 13.90 -10.10
CA ALA A 157 -0.56 12.94 -11.02
C ALA A 157 -0.98 13.17 -12.47
N ARG A 158 -2.30 13.34 -12.73
CA ARG A 158 -2.81 13.65 -14.06
C ARG A 158 -2.18 14.92 -14.62
N HIS A 159 -2.16 16.00 -13.85
CA HIS A 159 -1.60 17.25 -14.28
C HIS A 159 -0.11 17.13 -14.63
N ALA A 160 0.68 16.46 -13.80
CA ALA A 160 2.10 16.23 -14.07
C ALA A 160 2.34 15.39 -15.33
N LEU A 161 1.51 14.38 -15.58
CA LEU A 161 1.61 13.51 -16.76
C LEU A 161 1.17 14.26 -18.04
N GLU A 162 0.07 15.00 -17.99
CA GLU A 162 -0.40 15.83 -19.10
C GLU A 162 0.62 16.88 -19.51
N GLU A 163 1.27 17.55 -18.54
CA GLU A 163 2.37 18.50 -18.82
C GLU A 163 3.58 17.84 -19.50
N MET A 164 3.80 16.56 -19.28
CA MET A 164 4.85 15.77 -19.92
C MET A 164 4.40 15.14 -21.25
N GLY A 165 3.17 15.42 -21.71
CA GLY A 165 2.61 14.95 -22.98
C GLY A 165 2.14 13.50 -22.96
N PHE A 166 1.74 12.97 -21.79
CA PHE A 166 1.09 11.66 -21.68
C PHE A 166 -0.39 11.75 -22.03
N GLU A 167 -0.92 10.71 -22.63
CA GLU A 167 -2.32 10.52 -22.96
C GLU A 167 -2.97 9.52 -22.01
N GLU A 168 -4.10 9.90 -21.38
CA GLU A 168 -4.89 8.97 -20.57
C GLU A 168 -5.74 8.09 -21.49
N ILE A 169 -5.44 6.78 -21.53
CA ILE A 169 -6.11 5.82 -22.39
C ILE A 169 -6.63 4.66 -21.56
N GLU A 170 -7.94 4.40 -21.64
CA GLU A 170 -8.56 3.27 -20.97
C GLU A 170 -8.34 1.96 -21.74
N THR A 171 -8.06 0.89 -21.03
CA THR A 171 -7.98 -0.46 -21.56
C THR A 171 -9.17 -1.31 -21.07
N PRO A 172 -9.59 -2.34 -21.80
CA PRO A 172 -10.72 -3.17 -21.41
C PRO A 172 -10.47 -3.94 -20.10
N THR A 173 -11.56 -4.13 -19.33
CA THR A 173 -11.57 -4.93 -18.10
C THR A 173 -12.12 -6.34 -18.30
N MET A 174 -12.64 -6.68 -19.45
CA MET A 174 -13.03 -8.03 -19.86
C MET A 174 -12.12 -8.49 -20.98
N ILE A 175 -11.15 -9.33 -20.64
CA ILE A 175 -10.10 -9.80 -21.56
C ILE A 175 -10.04 -11.33 -21.58
N LYS A 176 -9.19 -11.91 -22.41
CA LYS A 176 -8.80 -13.31 -22.32
C LYS A 176 -7.89 -13.49 -21.09
N SER A 177 -7.98 -14.64 -20.43
CA SER A 177 -7.05 -15.01 -19.36
C SER A 177 -5.61 -14.98 -19.86
N THR A 178 -4.77 -14.22 -19.16
CA THR A 178 -3.34 -14.06 -19.44
C THR A 178 -2.59 -14.14 -18.11
N PRO A 179 -1.89 -15.24 -17.81
CA PRO A 179 -1.24 -15.42 -16.52
C PRO A 179 -0.09 -14.43 -16.34
N GLU A 180 -0.16 -13.61 -15.30
CA GLU A 180 0.83 -12.58 -14.93
C GLU A 180 1.39 -12.79 -13.50
N GLY A 181 1.29 -14.01 -12.95
CA GLY A 181 1.81 -14.33 -11.61
C GLY A 181 0.76 -14.47 -10.51
N ALA A 182 -0.51 -14.14 -10.78
CA ALA A 182 -1.63 -14.37 -9.87
C ALA A 182 -2.74 -15.20 -10.55
N ARG A 183 -3.75 -15.63 -9.78
CA ARG A 183 -4.96 -16.25 -10.35
C ARG A 183 -5.91 -15.15 -10.86
N ASP A 184 -6.61 -15.47 -11.96
CA ASP A 184 -7.59 -14.57 -12.55
C ASP A 184 -8.96 -14.73 -11.89
N PHE A 185 -9.69 -13.61 -11.74
CA PHE A 185 -11.15 -13.65 -11.62
C PHE A 185 -11.77 -13.83 -12.99
N VAL A 186 -12.70 -14.75 -13.13
CA VAL A 186 -13.35 -15.08 -14.40
C VAL A 186 -14.83 -14.72 -14.40
N VAL A 187 -15.35 -14.32 -15.56
CA VAL A 187 -16.74 -13.92 -15.78
C VAL A 187 -17.31 -14.72 -16.95
N PRO A 188 -18.44 -15.41 -16.81
CA PRO A 188 -19.01 -16.22 -17.88
C PRO A 188 -19.50 -15.37 -19.05
N ALA A 189 -19.25 -15.84 -20.28
CA ALA A 189 -19.68 -15.18 -21.50
C ALA A 189 -21.04 -15.76 -21.98
N ARG A 190 -22.15 -15.15 -21.56
CA ARG A 190 -23.50 -15.62 -21.92
C ARG A 190 -23.74 -15.86 -23.42
N LEU A 191 -23.15 -15.04 -24.28
CA LEU A 191 -23.33 -15.15 -25.74
C LEU A 191 -22.50 -16.27 -26.39
N VAL A 192 -21.51 -16.81 -25.65
CA VAL A 192 -20.65 -17.91 -26.12
C VAL A 192 -20.56 -18.94 -24.98
N PRO A 193 -21.56 -19.84 -24.88
CA PRO A 193 -21.60 -20.81 -23.79
C PRO A 193 -20.31 -21.62 -23.66
N GLY A 194 -19.85 -21.85 -22.43
CA GLY A 194 -18.59 -22.52 -22.15
C GLY A 194 -17.34 -21.65 -22.28
N SER A 195 -17.48 -20.37 -22.63
CA SER A 195 -16.39 -19.41 -22.70
C SER A 195 -16.46 -18.38 -21.57
N TRP A 196 -15.29 -17.86 -21.19
CA TRP A 196 -15.13 -16.96 -20.04
C TRP A 196 -14.28 -15.77 -20.42
N TYR A 197 -14.63 -14.60 -19.89
CA TYR A 197 -13.73 -13.47 -19.77
C TYR A 197 -12.93 -13.58 -18.48
N ALA A 198 -11.72 -13.03 -18.46
CA ALA A 198 -10.96 -12.77 -17.25
C ALA A 198 -10.93 -11.28 -16.95
N LEU A 199 -10.84 -10.92 -15.66
CA LEU A 199 -10.57 -9.56 -15.23
C LEU A 199 -9.05 -9.34 -15.21
N PRO A 200 -8.52 -8.20 -15.71
CA PRO A 200 -7.09 -7.99 -15.89
C PRO A 200 -6.34 -7.87 -14.56
N GLN A 201 -5.22 -8.55 -14.43
CA GLN A 201 -4.30 -8.40 -13.31
C GLN A 201 -3.52 -7.08 -13.39
N SER A 202 -3.28 -6.60 -14.62
CA SER A 202 -2.71 -5.32 -14.98
C SER A 202 -3.00 -5.01 -16.46
N PRO A 203 -2.82 -3.79 -16.96
CA PRO A 203 -2.92 -3.49 -18.39
C PRO A 203 -1.64 -3.82 -19.19
N GLN A 204 -0.72 -4.67 -18.67
CA GLN A 204 0.62 -4.89 -19.20
C GLN A 204 0.66 -5.19 -20.71
N LEU A 205 -0.10 -6.15 -21.16
CA LEU A 205 -0.07 -6.55 -22.58
C LEU A 205 -0.68 -5.48 -23.49
N LEU A 206 -1.72 -4.81 -23.03
CA LEU A 206 -2.44 -3.81 -23.80
C LEU A 206 -1.65 -2.51 -23.92
N LYS A 207 -0.94 -2.08 -22.88
CA LYS A 207 -0.09 -0.89 -22.98
C LYS A 207 1.09 -1.10 -23.90
N GLN A 208 1.66 -2.31 -23.98
CA GLN A 208 2.68 -2.64 -24.98
C GLN A 208 2.13 -2.57 -26.40
N LEU A 209 0.89 -3.02 -26.63
CA LEU A 209 0.22 -2.84 -27.92
C LEU A 209 -0.01 -1.36 -28.27
N LEU A 210 -0.28 -0.50 -27.27
CA LEU A 210 -0.35 0.95 -27.49
C LEU A 210 0.98 1.52 -27.99
N MET A 211 2.11 1.04 -27.45
CA MET A 211 3.43 1.44 -27.95
C MET A 211 3.65 1.00 -29.39
N VAL A 212 3.27 -0.23 -29.75
CA VAL A 212 3.31 -0.73 -31.13
C VAL A 212 2.38 0.08 -32.05
N SER A 213 1.25 0.57 -31.52
CA SER A 213 0.30 1.39 -32.29
C SER A 213 0.73 2.84 -32.53
N GLY A 214 1.87 3.25 -31.97
CA GLY A 214 2.40 4.61 -32.12
C GLY A 214 1.97 5.60 -31.04
N VAL A 215 1.36 5.13 -29.94
CA VAL A 215 1.18 5.92 -28.72
C VAL A 215 2.52 5.94 -27.98
N GLU A 216 3.16 7.09 -27.91
CA GLU A 216 4.51 7.19 -27.34
C GLU A 216 4.52 7.39 -25.82
N ARG A 217 3.44 7.92 -25.25
CA ARG A 217 3.33 8.19 -23.82
C ARG A 217 1.90 7.95 -23.35
N TYR A 218 1.72 6.86 -22.64
CA TYR A 218 0.44 6.39 -22.12
C TYR A 218 0.42 6.43 -20.60
N TYR A 219 -0.73 6.77 -20.02
CA TYR A 219 -1.03 6.46 -18.62
C TYR A 219 -2.50 6.10 -18.41
N GLN A 220 -2.78 5.45 -17.29
CA GLN A 220 -4.13 5.12 -16.86
C GLN A 220 -4.18 4.94 -15.34
N LEU A 221 -5.23 5.43 -14.69
CA LEU A 221 -5.61 4.95 -13.35
C LEU A 221 -6.42 3.66 -13.50
N ALA A 222 -5.72 2.55 -13.67
CA ALA A 222 -6.28 1.26 -14.04
C ALA A 222 -6.85 0.50 -12.82
N ARG A 223 -8.03 -0.11 -13.01
CA ARG A 223 -8.54 -1.13 -12.06
C ARG A 223 -7.90 -2.46 -12.39
N CYS A 224 -7.32 -3.08 -11.38
CA CYS A 224 -6.64 -4.38 -11.45
C CYS A 224 -7.30 -5.36 -10.49
N TYR A 225 -7.24 -6.66 -10.84
CA TYR A 225 -7.92 -7.72 -10.12
C TYR A 225 -6.98 -8.92 -9.97
N ARG A 226 -6.81 -9.43 -8.73
CA ARG A 226 -5.96 -10.60 -8.46
C ARG A 226 -6.61 -11.46 -7.39
N ASP A 227 -6.79 -12.74 -7.68
CA ASP A 227 -7.29 -13.72 -6.71
C ASP A 227 -6.10 -14.29 -5.93
N GLU A 228 -5.66 -13.51 -4.94
CA GLU A 228 -4.56 -13.80 -4.04
C GLU A 228 -5.03 -13.79 -2.58
N ASP A 229 -4.18 -14.26 -1.67
CA ASP A 229 -4.44 -14.19 -0.24
C ASP A 229 -4.56 -12.76 0.27
N PHE A 230 -5.62 -12.48 1.01
CA PHE A 230 -5.97 -11.14 1.49
C PHE A 230 -5.17 -10.78 2.75
N ARG A 231 -4.37 -9.72 2.64
CA ARG A 231 -3.57 -9.15 3.74
C ARG A 231 -3.98 -7.68 3.99
N ALA A 232 -3.42 -7.05 5.02
CA ALA A 232 -3.70 -5.65 5.32
C ALA A 232 -3.29 -4.68 4.20
N ASP A 233 -2.35 -5.08 3.37
CA ASP A 233 -1.77 -4.34 2.24
C ASP A 233 -2.17 -4.89 0.87
N ARG A 234 -3.09 -5.87 0.80
CA ARG A 234 -3.59 -6.48 -0.45
C ARG A 234 -5.12 -6.50 -0.48
N GLN A 235 -5.67 -6.20 -1.66
CA GLN A 235 -7.10 -6.28 -1.98
C GLN A 235 -7.29 -7.05 -3.29
N PRO A 236 -8.41 -7.79 -3.46
CA PRO A 236 -8.68 -8.54 -4.70
C PRO A 236 -8.88 -7.61 -5.91
N GLU A 237 -9.31 -6.39 -5.65
CA GLU A 237 -9.45 -5.31 -6.62
C GLU A 237 -8.75 -4.07 -6.08
N PHE A 238 -7.88 -3.49 -6.89
CA PHE A 238 -7.07 -2.34 -6.51
C PHE A 238 -6.84 -1.42 -7.70
N THR A 239 -6.23 -0.26 -7.46
CA THR A 239 -5.93 0.71 -8.52
C THR A 239 -4.42 0.84 -8.69
N GLN A 240 -3.98 0.89 -9.94
CA GLN A 240 -2.61 1.28 -10.31
C GLN A 240 -2.63 2.59 -11.10
N LEU A 241 -1.67 3.46 -10.85
CA LEU A 241 -1.27 4.46 -11.83
C LEU A 241 -0.25 3.77 -12.74
N ASP A 242 -0.71 3.39 -13.92
CA ASP A 242 0.07 2.66 -14.90
C ASP A 242 0.57 3.61 -15.99
N MET A 243 1.86 3.51 -16.35
CA MET A 243 2.53 4.41 -17.30
C MET A 243 3.44 3.62 -18.20
N GLU A 244 3.46 3.95 -19.51
CA GLU A 244 4.35 3.33 -20.50
C GLU A 244 4.82 4.39 -21.50
N MET A 245 6.08 4.27 -21.95
CA MET A 245 6.73 5.18 -22.88
C MET A 245 7.48 4.42 -23.97
N ALA A 246 7.43 4.90 -25.19
CA ALA A 246 8.22 4.39 -26.32
C ALA A 246 9.49 5.22 -26.53
N PHE A 247 10.54 4.58 -27.11
CA PHE A 247 11.85 5.16 -27.41
C PHE A 247 12.59 5.67 -26.17
N VAL A 248 12.52 4.93 -25.09
CA VAL A 248 13.11 5.26 -23.79
C VAL A 248 13.87 4.07 -23.21
N ASP A 249 14.72 4.37 -22.25
CA ASP A 249 15.39 3.41 -21.39
C ASP A 249 14.94 3.55 -19.91
N GLN A 250 15.59 2.80 -19.03
CA GLN A 250 15.34 2.81 -17.59
C GLN A 250 15.46 4.20 -16.97
N GLU A 251 16.47 4.99 -17.38
CA GLU A 251 16.76 6.31 -16.84
C GLU A 251 15.64 7.31 -17.12
N ASP A 252 15.09 7.25 -18.34
CA ASP A 252 14.00 8.12 -18.76
C ASP A 252 12.72 7.87 -17.94
N VAL A 253 12.39 6.58 -17.71
CA VAL A 253 11.20 6.20 -16.93
C VAL A 253 11.36 6.59 -15.45
N MET A 254 12.53 6.36 -14.86
CA MET A 254 12.80 6.75 -13.48
C MET A 254 12.72 8.27 -13.31
N ALA A 255 13.31 9.04 -14.22
CA ALA A 255 13.24 10.51 -14.20
C ALA A 255 11.80 11.05 -14.38
N MET A 256 11.00 10.40 -15.20
CA MET A 256 9.58 10.72 -15.36
C MET A 256 8.80 10.41 -14.07
N ALA A 257 8.97 9.21 -13.51
CA ALA A 257 8.29 8.78 -12.29
C ALA A 257 8.64 9.68 -11.08
N GLU A 258 9.88 10.12 -10.95
CA GLU A 258 10.32 11.07 -9.92
C GLU A 258 9.53 12.39 -9.99
N LYS A 259 9.26 12.92 -11.18
CA LYS A 259 8.46 14.14 -11.35
C LYS A 259 7.00 13.93 -10.91
N VAL A 260 6.42 12.79 -11.26
CA VAL A 260 5.05 12.42 -10.85
C VAL A 260 4.96 12.28 -9.33
N ILE A 261 5.90 11.55 -8.71
CA ILE A 261 5.95 11.34 -7.26
C ILE A 261 6.15 12.68 -6.54
N ALA A 262 7.05 13.54 -7.03
CA ALA A 262 7.27 14.86 -6.46
C ALA A 262 6.01 15.73 -6.52
N ALA A 263 5.26 15.70 -7.63
CA ALA A 263 4.01 16.43 -7.77
C ALA A 263 2.94 15.93 -6.79
N ILE A 264 2.84 14.61 -6.59
CA ILE A 264 1.92 13.99 -5.64
C ILE A 264 2.24 14.45 -4.21
N TRP A 265 3.49 14.31 -3.75
CA TRP A 265 3.91 14.70 -2.41
C TRP A 265 3.77 16.20 -2.16
N LYS A 266 4.14 17.02 -3.14
CA LYS A 266 3.96 18.47 -3.08
C LYS A 266 2.49 18.88 -2.94
N SER A 267 1.58 18.15 -3.57
CA SER A 267 0.14 18.40 -3.43
C SER A 267 -0.35 18.21 -1.99
N ALA A 268 0.31 17.36 -1.22
CA ALA A 268 0.03 17.13 0.20
C ALA A 268 0.87 18.02 1.15
N GLY A 269 1.69 18.93 0.60
CA GLY A 269 2.51 19.86 1.39
C GLY A 269 3.92 19.37 1.74
N TYR A 270 4.38 18.29 1.10
CA TYR A 270 5.73 17.74 1.31
C TYR A 270 6.61 17.96 0.08
N ASP A 271 7.84 18.38 0.32
CA ASP A 271 8.88 18.42 -0.71
C ASP A 271 9.77 17.18 -0.58
N ILE A 272 10.03 16.50 -1.70
CA ILE A 272 10.96 15.37 -1.75
C ILE A 272 12.25 15.76 -2.46
N LYS A 273 13.35 15.17 -2.00
CA LYS A 273 14.67 15.44 -2.58
C LYS A 273 14.85 14.63 -3.88
N LEU A 274 15.19 15.31 -4.95
CA LEU A 274 15.53 14.70 -6.24
C LEU A 274 17.02 14.95 -6.60
N PRO A 275 17.67 14.06 -7.39
CA PRO A 275 17.16 12.74 -7.76
C PRO A 275 17.06 11.80 -6.54
N ILE A 276 16.18 10.81 -6.62
CA ILE A 276 16.04 9.78 -5.59
C ILE A 276 17.28 8.88 -5.64
N GLN A 277 17.78 8.51 -4.45
CA GLN A 277 18.93 7.61 -4.32
C GLN A 277 18.62 6.22 -4.90
N ARG A 278 19.69 5.50 -5.28
CA ARG A 278 19.60 4.16 -5.88
C ARG A 278 20.43 3.17 -5.09
N ILE A 279 19.93 1.96 -5.02
CA ILE A 279 20.67 0.79 -4.52
C ILE A 279 20.38 -0.38 -5.44
N THR A 280 21.34 -1.30 -5.58
CA THR A 280 21.07 -2.55 -6.30
C THR A 280 20.22 -3.48 -5.45
N TRP A 281 19.51 -4.40 -6.09
CA TRP A 281 18.77 -5.46 -5.39
C TRP A 281 19.69 -6.25 -4.44
N GLN A 282 20.89 -6.60 -4.90
CA GLN A 282 21.88 -7.31 -4.08
C GLN A 282 22.27 -6.51 -2.82
N ASP A 283 22.55 -5.21 -2.97
CA ASP A 283 22.86 -4.32 -1.84
C ASP A 283 21.68 -4.16 -0.88
N ALA A 284 20.46 -4.13 -1.39
CA ALA A 284 19.24 -4.06 -0.58
C ALA A 284 19.10 -5.32 0.29
N MET A 285 19.29 -6.50 -0.30
CA MET A 285 19.25 -7.78 0.41
C MET A 285 20.42 -7.90 1.40
N ASP A 286 21.63 -7.60 1.01
CA ASP A 286 22.81 -7.79 1.87
C ASP A 286 22.84 -6.80 3.04
N LYS A 287 22.43 -5.54 2.84
CA LYS A 287 22.50 -4.50 3.86
C LYS A 287 21.23 -4.37 4.70
N TYR A 288 20.07 -4.72 4.16
CA TYR A 288 18.79 -4.46 4.82
C TYR A 288 17.90 -5.70 4.92
N GLY A 289 18.23 -6.80 4.27
CA GLY A 289 17.48 -8.04 4.29
C GLY A 289 16.08 -7.91 3.65
N SER A 290 15.95 -7.02 2.67
CA SER A 290 14.70 -6.78 1.96
C SER A 290 14.96 -6.05 0.65
N ASP A 291 14.24 -6.43 -0.39
CA ASP A 291 14.15 -5.72 -1.68
C ASP A 291 13.41 -4.37 -1.59
N LYS A 292 12.75 -4.11 -0.46
CA LYS A 292 12.02 -2.87 -0.15
C LYS A 292 12.44 -2.31 1.21
N PRO A 293 13.69 -1.83 1.35
CA PRO A 293 14.24 -1.42 2.63
C PRO A 293 13.62 -0.12 3.16
N ASP A 294 13.40 -0.05 4.47
CA ASP A 294 13.12 1.21 5.15
C ASP A 294 14.42 1.94 5.47
N LEU A 295 14.65 3.06 4.82
CA LEU A 295 15.89 3.85 4.93
C LEU A 295 15.76 5.08 5.85
N ARG A 296 14.66 5.25 6.60
CA ARG A 296 14.49 6.32 7.58
C ARG A 296 15.46 6.24 8.74
N PHE A 297 16.11 5.12 8.91
CA PHE A 297 17.09 4.87 9.98
C PHE A 297 18.22 3.98 9.45
N GLY A 298 19.38 4.04 10.11
CA GLY A 298 20.54 3.23 9.79
C GLY A 298 20.40 1.77 10.23
N ASN A 299 21.47 1.19 10.76
CA ASN A 299 21.55 -0.16 11.30
C ASN A 299 21.48 -1.26 10.24
N PRO A 300 22.44 -1.30 9.28
CA PRO A 300 22.49 -2.35 8.29
C PRO A 300 22.80 -3.71 8.93
N LEU A 301 22.48 -4.79 8.21
CA LEU A 301 22.89 -6.15 8.55
C LEU A 301 24.42 -6.27 8.49
N ILE A 302 24.96 -7.15 9.33
CA ILE A 302 26.39 -7.44 9.42
C ILE A 302 26.57 -8.91 9.05
N GLU A 303 27.27 -9.18 7.97
CA GLU A 303 27.60 -10.56 7.60
C GLU A 303 28.78 -11.05 8.44
N LEU A 304 28.64 -12.23 9.04
CA LEU A 304 29.61 -12.87 9.94
C LEU A 304 29.95 -14.30 9.51
N THR A 305 29.62 -14.67 8.28
CA THR A 305 29.87 -16.02 7.75
C THR A 305 31.36 -16.40 7.83
N ASP A 306 32.25 -15.51 7.38
CA ASP A 306 33.70 -15.73 7.45
C ASP A 306 34.23 -15.67 8.88
N TYR A 307 33.65 -14.82 9.75
CA TYR A 307 34.02 -14.74 11.15
C TYR A 307 33.80 -16.06 11.89
N PHE A 308 32.67 -16.71 11.61
CA PHE A 308 32.30 -18.00 12.21
C PHE A 308 32.70 -19.23 11.42
N LYS A 309 33.57 -19.11 10.41
CA LYS A 309 33.97 -20.19 9.53
C LYS A 309 34.48 -21.44 10.26
N ASN A 310 35.19 -21.28 11.39
CA ASN A 310 35.76 -22.36 12.20
C ASN A 310 35.08 -22.50 13.56
N THR A 311 33.86 -22.04 13.72
CA THR A 311 33.12 -21.99 14.98
C THR A 311 32.81 -23.40 15.52
N PRO A 312 32.97 -23.64 16.83
CA PRO A 312 32.47 -24.85 17.47
C PRO A 312 30.95 -24.86 17.63
N PHE A 313 30.29 -23.72 17.45
CA PHE A 313 28.84 -23.59 17.63
C PHE A 313 28.08 -24.10 16.41
N ARG A 314 27.51 -25.30 16.52
CA ARG A 314 26.85 -26.01 15.44
C ARG A 314 25.82 -25.18 14.66
N VAL A 315 25.08 -24.29 15.33
CA VAL A 315 24.06 -23.46 14.68
C VAL A 315 24.66 -22.47 13.70
N PHE A 316 25.89 -22.00 13.96
CA PHE A 316 26.60 -21.06 13.09
C PHE A 316 27.49 -21.76 12.04
N GLN A 317 27.52 -23.07 12.03
CA GLN A 317 28.08 -23.86 10.92
C GLN A 317 27.07 -23.93 9.76
N ALA A 318 26.72 -22.78 9.22
CA ALA A 318 25.68 -22.60 8.21
C ALA A 318 26.22 -21.85 6.99
N PRO A 319 25.58 -21.97 5.82
CA PRO A 319 26.01 -21.26 4.60
C PRO A 319 26.05 -19.74 4.77
N TYR A 320 25.21 -19.19 5.66
CA TYR A 320 25.15 -17.78 6.00
C TYR A 320 24.97 -17.60 7.51
N VAL A 321 25.70 -16.65 8.08
CA VAL A 321 25.51 -16.14 9.45
C VAL A 321 25.51 -14.62 9.37
N GLY A 322 24.40 -14.01 9.77
CA GLY A 322 24.24 -12.57 9.82
C GLY A 322 23.83 -12.07 11.19
N ALA A 323 23.97 -10.78 11.40
CA ALA A 323 23.63 -10.11 12.65
C ALA A 323 23.01 -8.74 12.45
N VAL A 324 22.24 -8.29 13.47
CA VAL A 324 21.72 -6.93 13.62
C VAL A 324 22.05 -6.40 15.01
N LEU A 325 22.65 -5.21 15.05
CA LEU A 325 22.99 -4.54 16.29
C LEU A 325 21.74 -3.96 16.98
N PHE A 326 21.61 -4.20 18.27
CA PHE A 326 20.59 -3.61 19.13
C PHE A 326 21.24 -2.68 20.14
N LYS A 327 21.39 -1.40 19.79
CA LYS A 327 22.00 -0.39 20.67
C LYS A 327 21.22 -0.24 21.95
N GLY A 328 21.94 -0.24 23.10
CA GLY A 328 21.34 -0.18 24.42
C GLY A 328 20.56 -1.45 24.81
N GLY A 329 20.67 -2.52 24.05
CA GLY A 329 19.90 -3.75 24.22
C GLY A 329 20.16 -4.49 25.54
N ALA A 330 21.28 -4.23 26.22
CA ALA A 330 21.61 -4.83 27.52
C ALA A 330 20.62 -4.41 28.63
N ALA A 331 20.00 -3.24 28.51
CA ALA A 331 18.95 -2.78 29.43
C ALA A 331 17.62 -3.56 29.26
N THR A 332 17.49 -4.37 28.21
CA THR A 332 16.26 -5.11 27.89
C THR A 332 16.10 -6.30 28.83
N PRO A 333 14.95 -6.42 29.54
CA PRO A 333 14.71 -7.57 30.41
C PRO A 333 14.68 -8.89 29.65
N ARG A 334 15.15 -9.98 30.28
CA ARG A 334 15.18 -11.32 29.69
C ARG A 334 13.82 -11.74 29.08
N ARG A 335 12.71 -11.42 29.75
CA ARG A 335 11.36 -11.70 29.25
C ARG A 335 11.09 -11.10 27.85
N GLN A 336 11.70 -9.96 27.54
CA GLN A 336 11.55 -9.36 26.20
C GLN A 336 12.39 -10.10 25.16
N PHE A 337 13.57 -10.62 25.51
CA PHE A 337 14.31 -11.51 24.60
C PHE A 337 13.55 -12.81 24.34
N ASP A 338 12.84 -13.35 25.34
CA ASP A 338 11.97 -14.52 25.14
C ASP A 338 10.81 -14.17 24.19
N ALA A 339 10.20 -12.98 24.31
CA ALA A 339 9.18 -12.50 23.37
C ALA A 339 9.72 -12.30 21.95
N TRP A 340 10.99 -11.93 21.76
CA TRP A 340 11.63 -11.89 20.44
C TRP A 340 11.77 -13.28 19.81
N GLN A 341 12.01 -14.33 20.62
CA GLN A 341 12.02 -15.71 20.12
C GLN A 341 10.65 -16.10 19.55
N ASP A 342 9.58 -15.81 20.30
CA ASP A 342 8.21 -16.13 19.89
C ASP A 342 7.79 -15.31 18.65
N TRP A 343 8.19 -14.05 18.58
CA TRP A 343 7.98 -13.19 17.43
C TRP A 343 8.67 -13.75 16.16
N ALA A 344 9.89 -14.26 16.27
CA ALA A 344 10.61 -14.88 15.17
C ALA A 344 9.97 -16.20 14.74
N LYS A 345 9.53 -17.05 15.69
CA LYS A 345 8.83 -18.31 15.38
C LYS A 345 7.52 -18.09 14.65
N GLN A 346 6.75 -17.06 15.01
CA GLN A 346 5.52 -16.69 14.30
C GLN A 346 5.76 -16.31 12.83
N ARG A 347 7.02 -16.00 12.47
CA ARG A 347 7.48 -15.70 11.11
C ARG A 347 8.21 -16.87 10.44
N GLY A 348 8.00 -18.10 10.92
CA GLY A 348 8.58 -19.32 10.34
C GLY A 348 10.03 -19.59 10.75
N ALA A 349 10.68 -18.71 11.53
CA ALA A 349 12.05 -18.95 11.96
C ALA A 349 12.13 -20.01 13.07
N LYS A 350 13.20 -20.79 13.10
CA LYS A 350 13.44 -21.77 14.20
C LYS A 350 13.75 -21.10 15.54
N GLY A 351 14.15 -19.84 15.52
CA GLY A 351 14.48 -19.01 16.68
C GLY A 351 15.28 -17.78 16.26
N LEU A 352 15.56 -16.92 17.22
CA LEU A 352 16.38 -15.72 17.05
C LEU A 352 17.49 -15.73 18.10
N ALA A 353 18.70 -16.07 17.69
CA ALA A 353 19.85 -16.14 18.58
C ALA A 353 20.30 -14.72 19.02
N TYR A 354 20.83 -14.57 20.23
CA TYR A 354 21.31 -13.28 20.69
C TYR A 354 22.49 -13.35 21.66
N VAL A 355 23.23 -12.24 21.74
CA VAL A 355 24.28 -11.97 22.72
C VAL A 355 24.03 -10.57 23.30
N VAL A 356 24.33 -10.40 24.57
CA VAL A 356 24.30 -9.11 25.28
C VAL A 356 25.72 -8.78 25.74
N PHE A 357 26.20 -7.58 25.41
CA PHE A 357 27.46 -7.02 25.90
C PHE A 357 27.17 -6.25 27.18
N ALA A 358 27.41 -6.88 28.32
CA ALA A 358 27.17 -6.23 29.61
C ALA A 358 28.17 -5.07 29.86
N GLU A 359 27.80 -4.11 30.71
CA GLU A 359 28.63 -2.94 31.05
C GLU A 359 30.01 -3.30 31.62
N ASN A 360 30.20 -4.49 32.13
CA ASN A 360 31.48 -5.02 32.63
C ASN A 360 32.29 -5.76 31.57
N GLY A 361 31.90 -5.71 30.30
CA GLY A 361 32.54 -6.41 29.19
C GLY A 361 32.23 -7.91 29.10
N GLU A 362 31.37 -8.43 29.98
CA GLU A 362 30.95 -9.85 29.95
C GLU A 362 29.93 -10.10 28.85
N LEU A 363 30.12 -11.16 28.08
CA LEU A 363 29.13 -11.64 27.12
C LEU A 363 28.08 -12.52 27.78
N LYS A 364 26.80 -12.14 27.64
CA LYS A 364 25.65 -12.88 28.18
C LYS A 364 24.73 -13.35 27.06
N GLY A 365 23.93 -14.37 27.35
CA GLY A 365 22.96 -14.91 26.41
C GLY A 365 23.25 -16.34 25.95
N PRO A 366 22.32 -16.94 25.20
CA PRO A 366 22.43 -18.36 24.81
C PRO A 366 23.61 -18.63 23.87
N VAL A 367 23.97 -17.69 23.00
CA VAL A 367 25.09 -17.84 22.05
C VAL A 367 26.44 -17.77 22.77
N ALA A 368 26.61 -16.86 23.71
CA ALA A 368 27.88 -16.59 24.40
C ALA A 368 28.58 -17.85 24.98
N LYS A 369 27.79 -18.82 25.42
CA LYS A 369 28.31 -20.06 26.04
C LYS A 369 28.89 -21.04 25.03
N ASN A 370 28.52 -20.91 23.77
CA ASN A 370 28.88 -21.84 22.70
C ASN A 370 30.03 -21.32 21.81
N LEU A 371 30.45 -20.07 22.01
CA LEU A 371 31.55 -19.46 21.27
C LEU A 371 32.91 -19.89 21.80
N SER A 372 33.91 -20.03 20.94
CA SER A 372 35.30 -20.15 21.32
C SER A 372 35.81 -18.89 22.02
N GLU A 373 36.95 -18.98 22.69
CA GLU A 373 37.57 -17.84 23.38
C GLU A 373 37.94 -16.70 22.39
N GLY A 374 38.48 -17.06 21.21
CA GLY A 374 38.79 -16.09 20.16
C GLY A 374 37.56 -15.36 19.64
N GLU A 375 36.47 -16.08 19.41
CA GLU A 375 35.18 -15.49 18.98
C GLU A 375 34.57 -14.58 20.05
N ARG A 376 34.63 -14.96 21.32
CA ARG A 376 34.15 -14.08 22.41
C ARG A 376 34.91 -12.77 22.47
N ASN A 377 36.22 -12.83 22.34
CA ASN A 377 37.07 -11.64 22.45
C ASN A 377 36.96 -10.70 21.22
N GLY A 378 36.73 -11.24 20.03
CA GLY A 378 36.65 -10.47 18.79
C GLY A 378 35.22 -10.03 18.38
N LEU A 379 34.19 -10.64 18.94
CA LEU A 379 32.80 -10.43 18.49
C LEU A 379 32.35 -8.96 18.59
N LYS A 380 32.73 -8.29 19.68
CA LYS A 380 32.37 -6.88 19.94
C LYS A 380 32.85 -5.97 18.80
N GLU A 381 34.10 -6.14 18.37
CA GLU A 381 34.68 -5.39 17.26
C GLU A 381 34.05 -5.81 15.93
N ALA A 382 33.85 -7.10 15.71
CA ALA A 382 33.29 -7.63 14.47
C ALA A 382 31.85 -7.11 14.17
N VAL A 383 31.06 -6.83 15.22
CA VAL A 383 29.69 -6.30 15.09
C VAL A 383 29.58 -4.80 15.37
N GLY A 384 30.68 -4.12 15.68
CA GLY A 384 30.70 -2.69 16.01
C GLY A 384 29.88 -2.34 17.25
N ALA A 385 29.80 -3.27 18.22
CA ALA A 385 29.05 -3.07 19.45
C ALA A 385 29.87 -2.36 20.53
N GLU A 386 29.16 -1.73 21.46
CA GLU A 386 29.69 -1.15 22.68
C GLU A 386 29.18 -1.92 23.92
N ASP A 387 29.76 -1.65 25.09
CA ASP A 387 29.22 -2.16 26.34
C ASP A 387 27.83 -1.55 26.57
N GLY A 388 26.86 -2.39 26.93
CA GLY A 388 25.46 -1.98 27.01
C GLY A 388 24.62 -2.35 25.78
N ASP A 389 25.21 -2.85 24.70
CA ASP A 389 24.50 -3.28 23.51
C ASP A 389 24.06 -4.76 23.54
N ALA A 390 23.21 -5.13 22.63
CA ALA A 390 22.90 -6.52 22.28
C ALA A 390 22.98 -6.73 20.76
N VAL A 391 23.06 -7.98 20.34
CA VAL A 391 23.10 -8.36 18.93
C VAL A 391 22.18 -9.55 18.72
N PHE A 392 21.35 -9.49 17.69
CA PHE A 392 20.57 -10.62 17.20
C PHE A 392 21.27 -11.28 16.02
N PHE A 393 21.16 -12.60 15.91
CA PHE A 393 21.74 -13.38 14.84
C PHE A 393 20.70 -14.27 14.17
N ALA A 394 20.87 -14.45 12.86
CA ALA A 394 20.22 -15.52 12.10
C ALA A 394 21.28 -16.30 11.33
N ALA A 395 21.08 -17.61 11.22
CA ALA A 395 21.98 -18.52 10.53
C ALA A 395 21.19 -19.60 9.79
N GLY A 396 21.57 -19.89 8.54
CA GLY A 396 20.89 -20.86 7.70
C GLY A 396 21.01 -20.53 6.22
N ARG A 397 19.91 -20.67 5.46
CA ARG A 397 19.82 -20.22 4.07
C ARG A 397 19.96 -18.67 4.05
N ARG A 398 20.73 -18.14 3.08
CA ARG A 398 21.07 -16.70 3.01
C ARG A 398 19.80 -15.85 3.00
N THR A 399 18.91 -16.08 2.03
CA THR A 399 17.70 -15.26 1.81
C THR A 399 16.83 -15.18 3.06
N SER A 400 16.35 -16.32 3.58
CA SER A 400 15.46 -16.34 4.76
C SER A 400 16.12 -15.80 6.04
N SER A 401 17.46 -15.96 6.17
CA SER A 401 18.19 -15.39 7.31
C SER A 401 18.30 -13.86 7.20
N GLN A 402 18.56 -13.34 5.99
CA GLN A 402 18.58 -11.90 5.72
C GLN A 402 17.20 -11.27 5.95
N GLU A 403 16.13 -11.87 5.44
CA GLU A 403 14.75 -11.41 5.62
C GLU A 403 14.33 -11.35 7.09
N LEU A 404 14.68 -12.40 7.87
CA LEU A 404 14.44 -12.39 9.30
C LEU A 404 15.15 -11.22 10.00
N LEU A 405 16.44 -11.01 9.69
CA LEU A 405 17.22 -9.90 10.27
C LEU A 405 16.72 -8.54 9.80
N GLY A 406 16.29 -8.40 8.54
CA GLY A 406 15.65 -7.21 8.01
C GLY A 406 14.37 -6.86 8.78
N ALA A 407 13.54 -7.86 9.06
CA ALA A 407 12.34 -7.68 9.88
C ALA A 407 12.68 -7.30 11.34
N VAL A 408 13.72 -7.90 11.94
CA VAL A 408 14.24 -7.52 13.28
C VAL A 408 14.70 -6.07 13.28
N ARG A 409 15.44 -5.65 12.27
CA ARG A 409 15.94 -4.28 12.09
C ARG A 409 14.80 -3.26 12.14
N VAL A 410 13.72 -3.49 11.37
CA VAL A 410 12.55 -2.60 11.33
C VAL A 410 11.80 -2.59 12.68
N GLU A 411 11.62 -3.76 13.30
CA GLU A 411 10.94 -3.86 14.59
C GLU A 411 11.73 -3.17 15.72
N LEU A 412 13.07 -3.20 15.69
CA LEU A 412 13.90 -2.43 16.60
C LEU A 412 13.68 -0.93 16.43
N ALA A 413 13.67 -0.45 15.19
CA ALA A 413 13.42 0.96 14.88
C ALA A 413 12.02 1.42 15.31
N ARG A 414 11.00 0.58 15.10
CA ARG A 414 9.63 0.82 15.54
C ARG A 414 9.54 0.97 17.07
N ARG A 415 10.14 0.06 17.83
CA ARG A 415 10.17 0.11 19.31
C ARG A 415 10.96 1.30 19.83
N ALA A 416 11.99 1.72 19.11
CA ALA A 416 12.78 2.91 19.46
C ALA A 416 12.12 4.24 19.04
N GLY A 417 10.93 4.22 18.42
CA GLY A 417 10.22 5.43 17.98
C GLY A 417 10.93 6.20 16.87
N LEU A 418 11.75 5.51 16.06
CA LEU A 418 12.48 6.12 14.95
C LEU A 418 11.64 6.28 13.68
N LEU A 419 10.53 5.55 13.56
CA LEU A 419 9.65 5.57 12.38
C LEU A 419 8.61 6.69 12.53
N LYS A 420 8.91 7.86 11.97
CA LYS A 420 7.98 9.00 12.00
C LYS A 420 7.07 8.96 10.78
N PRO A 421 5.75 9.21 10.94
CA PRO A 421 4.79 9.18 9.83
C PRO A 421 5.09 10.21 8.72
N ASP A 422 5.61 11.39 9.09
CA ASP A 422 5.88 12.50 8.17
C ASP A 422 7.30 12.47 7.58
N ASP A 423 8.06 11.40 7.82
CA ASP A 423 9.41 11.20 7.27
C ASP A 423 9.34 10.21 6.12
N PHE A 424 9.68 10.66 4.91
CA PHE A 424 9.59 9.89 3.67
C PHE A 424 11.00 9.63 3.12
N ALA A 425 11.47 8.40 3.25
CA ALA A 425 12.74 7.94 2.71
C ALA A 425 12.51 7.10 1.43
N PHE A 426 12.77 7.73 0.28
CA PHE A 426 12.65 7.08 -1.02
C PHE A 426 13.96 6.45 -1.45
N THR A 427 13.86 5.33 -2.17
CA THR A 427 14.97 4.73 -2.90
C THR A 427 14.48 3.98 -4.12
N TRP A 428 15.24 4.03 -5.19
CA TRP A 428 15.14 3.06 -6.27
C TRP A 428 15.93 1.82 -5.90
N VAL A 429 15.32 0.67 -6.11
CA VAL A 429 16.00 -0.63 -6.15
C VAL A 429 16.10 -1.02 -7.61
N VAL A 430 17.32 -1.33 -8.06
CA VAL A 430 17.63 -1.62 -9.47
C VAL A 430 18.43 -2.90 -9.59
N ASP A 431 18.69 -3.34 -10.81
CA ASP A 431 19.51 -4.53 -11.07
C ASP A 431 18.94 -5.78 -10.38
N PHE A 432 17.68 -6.07 -10.65
CA PHE A 432 17.03 -7.29 -10.16
C PHE A 432 17.49 -8.52 -10.95
N PRO A 433 17.47 -9.72 -10.35
CA PRO A 433 17.53 -10.96 -11.10
C PRO A 433 16.43 -11.01 -12.17
N LEU A 434 16.72 -11.59 -13.32
CA LEU A 434 15.73 -11.80 -14.38
C LEU A 434 14.75 -12.91 -14.02
N PHE A 435 15.26 -13.96 -13.38
CA PHE A 435 14.52 -15.15 -12.98
C PHE A 435 14.70 -15.45 -11.50
N LYS A 436 13.73 -16.16 -10.92
CA LYS A 436 13.79 -16.74 -9.58
C LYS A 436 13.41 -18.22 -9.64
N PRO A 437 13.88 -19.08 -8.69
CA PRO A 437 13.47 -20.47 -8.61
C PRO A 437 11.98 -20.63 -8.30
N THR A 438 11.31 -21.62 -8.89
CA THR A 438 9.90 -21.97 -8.62
C THR A 438 9.70 -22.81 -7.36
N ASP A 439 10.78 -23.38 -6.81
CA ASP A 439 10.76 -24.23 -5.61
C ASP A 439 11.11 -23.46 -4.32
N ASP A 440 11.10 -22.13 -4.36
CA ASP A 440 11.31 -21.33 -3.17
C ASP A 440 10.07 -21.43 -2.23
N PRO A 441 10.21 -22.10 -1.06
CA PRO A 441 9.08 -22.32 -0.16
C PRO A 441 8.56 -21.03 0.51
N ASP A 442 9.27 -19.93 0.36
CA ASP A 442 8.90 -18.63 0.92
C ASP A 442 8.19 -17.73 -0.11
N ASP A 443 8.00 -18.23 -1.38
CA ASP A 443 7.38 -17.50 -2.48
C ASP A 443 5.95 -18.01 -2.75
N ASP A 444 4.96 -17.14 -2.65
CA ASP A 444 3.53 -17.44 -2.87
C ASP A 444 3.11 -17.20 -4.35
N ASP A 445 4.03 -16.73 -5.22
CA ASP A 445 3.72 -16.42 -6.61
C ASP A 445 3.44 -17.67 -7.45
N VAL A 446 2.48 -17.55 -8.37
CA VAL A 446 2.15 -18.60 -9.32
C VAL A 446 3.15 -18.59 -10.47
N ALA A 447 3.84 -19.70 -10.69
CA ALA A 447 4.76 -19.83 -11.81
C ALA A 447 4.04 -19.64 -13.16
N VAL A 448 4.62 -18.84 -14.05
CA VAL A 448 4.03 -18.53 -15.35
C VAL A 448 4.18 -19.70 -16.35
N GLY A 449 5.25 -20.49 -16.20
CA GLY A 449 5.57 -21.63 -17.05
C GLY A 449 5.82 -22.91 -16.27
N HIS A 450 6.45 -23.89 -16.90
CA HIS A 450 6.62 -25.26 -16.36
C HIS A 450 8.06 -25.63 -15.98
N SER A 451 8.98 -24.67 -16.05
CA SER A 451 10.38 -24.89 -15.70
C SER A 451 10.63 -24.71 -14.19
N LYS A 452 11.87 -24.94 -13.77
CA LYS A 452 12.35 -24.60 -12.41
C LYS A 452 12.58 -23.09 -12.20
N TRP A 453 12.33 -22.27 -13.22
CA TRP A 453 12.48 -20.82 -13.20
C TRP A 453 11.16 -20.13 -13.48
N THR A 454 10.88 -19.05 -12.76
CA THR A 454 9.83 -18.08 -13.09
C THR A 454 10.43 -16.68 -13.20
N SER A 455 9.73 -15.74 -13.83
CA SER A 455 10.20 -14.36 -13.95
C SER A 455 10.20 -13.68 -12.58
N MET A 456 11.22 -12.86 -12.30
CA MET A 456 11.24 -12.04 -11.09
C MET A 456 10.11 -10.98 -11.11
N HIS A 457 9.91 -10.31 -12.26
CA HIS A 457 8.82 -9.35 -12.47
C HIS A 457 7.74 -9.95 -13.39
N HIS A 458 7.99 -10.02 -14.69
CA HIS A 458 7.06 -10.62 -15.67
C HIS A 458 7.84 -11.11 -16.91
N PRO A 459 7.25 -12.00 -17.75
CA PRO A 459 7.94 -12.63 -18.90
C PRO A 459 8.40 -11.68 -20.00
N PHE A 460 7.95 -10.43 -19.98
CA PHE A 460 8.26 -9.41 -21.00
C PHE A 460 9.37 -8.44 -20.55
N THR A 461 10.07 -8.75 -19.47
CA THR A 461 11.17 -7.95 -18.91
C THR A 461 12.45 -8.19 -19.70
N MET A 462 13.11 -7.11 -20.15
CA MET A 462 14.36 -7.15 -20.89
C MET A 462 15.51 -7.63 -20.01
N PRO A 463 16.28 -8.64 -20.42
CA PRO A 463 17.58 -8.91 -19.83
C PRO A 463 18.49 -7.68 -19.92
N SER A 464 19.27 -7.39 -18.88
CA SER A 464 20.22 -6.28 -18.95
C SER A 464 21.26 -6.49 -20.06
N LYS A 465 21.81 -5.39 -20.58
CA LYS A 465 22.68 -5.39 -21.75
C LYS A 465 23.81 -6.42 -21.69
N ASP A 466 24.40 -6.60 -20.53
CA ASP A 466 25.52 -7.55 -20.33
C ASP A 466 25.06 -9.00 -20.30
N TRP A 467 23.75 -9.24 -20.25
CA TRP A 467 23.16 -10.58 -20.14
C TRP A 467 22.41 -11.02 -21.40
N ILE A 468 22.13 -10.17 -22.36
CA ILE A 468 21.35 -10.50 -23.57
C ILE A 468 21.86 -11.76 -24.29
N ASP A 469 23.17 -11.97 -24.37
CA ASP A 469 23.77 -13.10 -25.09
C ASP A 469 23.95 -14.38 -24.26
N LYS A 470 23.63 -14.34 -22.96
CA LYS A 470 23.98 -15.45 -22.03
C LYS A 470 22.93 -15.79 -20.96
N PHE A 471 21.85 -15.03 -20.82
CA PHE A 471 20.85 -15.23 -19.77
C PHE A 471 20.19 -16.62 -19.80
N ASP A 472 20.05 -17.22 -20.98
CA ASP A 472 19.51 -18.57 -21.20
C ASP A 472 20.47 -19.69 -20.85
N LYS A 473 21.79 -19.40 -20.83
CA LYS A 473 22.84 -20.35 -20.45
C LYS A 473 23.12 -20.33 -18.96
N ASP A 474 22.86 -19.21 -18.30
CA ASP A 474 23.06 -19.01 -16.86
C ASP A 474 21.88 -18.20 -16.26
N PRO A 475 20.68 -18.82 -16.19
CA PRO A 475 19.51 -18.15 -15.66
C PRO A 475 19.62 -17.75 -14.18
N GLU A 476 20.42 -18.48 -13.40
CA GLU A 476 20.62 -18.25 -11.96
C GLU A 476 21.23 -16.87 -11.65
N HIS A 477 22.10 -16.38 -12.55
CA HIS A 477 22.80 -15.10 -12.36
C HIS A 477 22.33 -14.01 -13.32
N ALA A 478 21.35 -14.32 -14.17
CA ALA A 478 20.85 -13.39 -15.18
C ALA A 478 20.19 -12.18 -14.52
N MET A 479 20.58 -10.98 -14.97
CA MET A 479 20.07 -9.70 -14.48
C MET A 479 19.13 -9.05 -15.50
N SER A 480 18.21 -8.25 -15.01
CA SER A 480 17.23 -7.54 -15.82
C SER A 480 17.35 -6.02 -15.72
N ASP A 481 16.82 -5.31 -16.71
CA ASP A 481 16.62 -3.86 -16.68
C ASP A 481 15.27 -3.57 -16.02
N SER A 482 15.15 -3.91 -14.72
CA SER A 482 13.97 -3.62 -13.90
C SER A 482 14.31 -2.79 -12.68
N TYR A 483 13.29 -2.09 -12.17
CA TYR A 483 13.43 -1.09 -11.13
C TYR A 483 12.15 -0.94 -10.32
N ASP A 484 12.29 -0.87 -9.00
CA ASP A 484 11.21 -0.62 -8.07
C ASP A 484 11.45 0.67 -7.31
N ILE A 485 10.38 1.45 -7.13
CA ILE A 485 10.39 2.60 -6.24
C ILE A 485 9.86 2.22 -4.86
N VAL A 486 10.68 2.44 -3.86
CA VAL A 486 10.41 2.09 -2.46
C VAL A 486 10.31 3.35 -1.62
N CYS A 487 9.34 3.39 -0.71
CA CYS A 487 9.20 4.42 0.30
C CYS A 487 8.91 3.78 1.66
N ASN A 488 9.74 4.08 2.67
CA ASN A 488 9.50 3.66 4.05
C ASN A 488 9.27 2.14 4.23
N GLY A 489 10.04 1.32 3.53
CA GLY A 489 9.89 -0.13 3.60
C GLY A 489 8.72 -0.71 2.80
N ASN A 490 8.10 0.08 1.95
CA ASN A 490 7.02 -0.33 1.07
C ASN A 490 7.41 -0.11 -0.39
N GLU A 491 7.28 -1.12 -1.21
CA GLU A 491 7.29 -1.00 -2.66
C GLU A 491 6.07 -0.20 -3.09
N MET A 492 6.29 0.99 -3.62
CA MET A 492 5.21 1.83 -4.16
C MET A 492 4.82 1.42 -5.57
N GLY A 493 5.75 0.90 -6.32
CA GLY A 493 5.54 0.43 -7.68
C GLY A 493 6.82 -0.10 -8.29
N GLY A 494 6.65 -0.81 -9.39
CA GLY A 494 7.74 -1.42 -10.14
C GLY A 494 7.56 -1.29 -11.64
N GLY A 495 8.66 -1.42 -12.33
CA GLY A 495 8.73 -1.33 -13.78
C GLY A 495 9.95 -2.01 -14.38
N SER A 496 9.98 -2.04 -15.70
CA SER A 496 11.12 -2.57 -16.44
C SER A 496 11.20 -1.99 -17.84
N VAL A 497 12.33 -2.14 -18.48
CA VAL A 497 12.44 -2.09 -19.93
C VAL A 497 11.80 -3.36 -20.49
N ARG A 498 11.02 -3.23 -21.57
CA ARG A 498 10.29 -4.37 -22.15
C ARG A 498 11.08 -5.01 -23.30
N ILE A 499 10.91 -6.30 -23.44
CA ILE A 499 11.37 -7.00 -24.64
C ILE A 499 10.51 -6.52 -25.82
N HIS A 500 11.17 -6.08 -26.90
CA HIS A 500 10.54 -5.65 -28.15
C HIS A 500 11.10 -6.42 -29.35
N ARG A 501 11.95 -7.43 -29.09
CA ARG A 501 12.59 -8.29 -30.07
C ARG A 501 12.13 -9.72 -29.92
N ASP A 502 11.65 -10.32 -30.99
CA ASP A 502 11.14 -11.71 -31.02
C ASP A 502 12.18 -12.72 -30.55
N ASP A 503 13.43 -12.60 -31.05
CA ASP A 503 14.51 -13.53 -30.73
C ASP A 503 14.88 -13.57 -29.24
N ILE A 504 14.73 -12.46 -28.54
CA ILE A 504 14.96 -12.40 -27.09
C ILE A 504 13.75 -12.97 -26.36
N GLN A 505 12.53 -12.62 -26.81
CA GLN A 505 11.29 -13.07 -26.18
C GLN A 505 11.15 -14.58 -26.23
N ASP A 506 11.41 -15.19 -27.38
CA ASP A 506 11.36 -16.64 -27.54
C ASP A 506 12.31 -17.34 -26.55
N ARG A 507 13.54 -16.86 -26.40
CA ARG A 507 14.52 -17.41 -25.47
C ARG A 507 14.11 -17.24 -23.99
N VAL A 508 13.47 -16.15 -23.62
CA VAL A 508 12.93 -15.96 -22.25
C VAL A 508 11.81 -16.95 -22.00
N LEU A 509 10.87 -17.12 -22.94
CA LEU A 509 9.77 -18.10 -22.82
C LEU A 509 10.30 -19.54 -22.73
N ASP A 510 11.35 -19.88 -23.48
CA ASP A 510 12.03 -21.18 -23.39
C ASP A 510 12.61 -21.43 -21.99
N VAL A 511 13.28 -20.45 -21.38
CA VAL A 511 13.81 -20.57 -20.01
C VAL A 511 12.67 -20.80 -19.00
N LEU A 512 11.53 -20.16 -19.19
CA LEU A 512 10.34 -20.33 -18.34
C LEU A 512 9.63 -21.68 -18.58
N GLY A 513 9.98 -22.42 -19.64
CA GLY A 513 9.36 -23.68 -20.01
C GLY A 513 7.95 -23.48 -20.59
N ILE A 514 7.73 -22.40 -21.32
CA ILE A 514 6.49 -22.12 -22.05
C ILE A 514 6.70 -22.56 -23.50
N THR A 515 5.89 -23.53 -23.98
CA THR A 515 6.00 -24.00 -25.35
C THR A 515 5.52 -22.94 -26.37
N PRO A 516 5.95 -23.03 -27.64
CA PRO A 516 5.47 -22.10 -28.67
C PRO A 516 3.93 -22.12 -28.82
N GLU A 517 3.29 -23.26 -28.65
CA GLU A 517 1.84 -23.42 -28.70
C GLU A 517 1.17 -22.69 -27.53
N GLU A 518 1.70 -22.84 -26.32
CA GLU A 518 1.21 -22.15 -25.13
C GLU A 518 1.43 -20.63 -25.23
N ALA A 519 2.61 -20.22 -25.73
CA ALA A 519 2.92 -18.82 -25.98
C ALA A 519 1.96 -18.19 -27.00
N ALA A 520 1.67 -18.90 -28.09
CA ALA A 520 0.69 -18.48 -29.09
C ALA A 520 -0.75 -18.39 -28.53
N ASP A 521 -1.14 -19.32 -27.65
CA ASP A 521 -2.45 -19.26 -27.01
C ASP A 521 -2.55 -18.12 -25.99
N LYS A 522 -1.57 -17.97 -25.11
CA LYS A 522 -1.61 -16.99 -24.01
C LYS A 522 -1.27 -15.56 -24.46
N PHE A 523 -0.26 -15.39 -25.32
CA PHE A 523 0.35 -14.11 -25.67
C PHE A 523 0.40 -13.84 -27.17
N GLY A 524 -0.22 -14.70 -27.99
CA GLY A 524 -0.08 -14.68 -29.45
C GLY A 524 -0.38 -13.34 -30.11
N PHE A 525 -1.35 -12.59 -29.60
CA PHE A 525 -1.71 -11.28 -30.11
C PHE A 525 -0.59 -10.23 -29.86
N LEU A 526 0.17 -10.31 -28.77
CA LEU A 526 1.31 -9.44 -28.51
C LEU A 526 2.53 -9.86 -29.34
N LEU A 527 2.83 -11.17 -29.38
CA LEU A 527 3.93 -11.72 -30.18
C LEU A 527 3.74 -11.43 -31.67
N GLU A 528 2.51 -11.50 -32.18
CA GLU A 528 2.19 -11.10 -33.54
C GLU A 528 2.42 -9.60 -33.77
N ALA A 529 2.02 -8.75 -32.83
CA ALA A 529 2.22 -7.31 -32.94
C ALA A 529 3.71 -6.92 -33.03
N PHE A 530 4.59 -7.63 -32.33
CA PHE A 530 6.04 -7.35 -32.38
C PHE A 530 6.64 -7.52 -33.80
N LYS A 531 6.08 -8.37 -34.63
CA LYS A 531 6.51 -8.56 -36.03
C LYS A 531 6.28 -7.32 -36.92
N TYR A 532 5.44 -6.37 -36.45
CA TYR A 532 5.12 -5.15 -37.18
C TYR A 532 5.92 -3.94 -36.70
N GLY A 533 7.04 -4.14 -36.04
CA GLY A 533 7.97 -3.07 -35.69
C GLY A 533 7.65 -2.44 -34.34
N ALA A 534 7.76 -3.22 -33.26
CA ALA A 534 7.67 -2.72 -31.91
C ALA A 534 8.83 -1.79 -31.56
N PRO A 535 8.60 -0.57 -31.07
CA PRO A 535 9.67 0.31 -30.61
C PRO A 535 10.28 -0.19 -29.31
N PRO A 536 11.52 0.18 -28.95
CA PRO A 536 11.99 0.07 -27.58
C PRO A 536 11.01 0.81 -26.66
N HIS A 537 10.58 0.18 -25.57
CA HIS A 537 9.62 0.79 -24.65
C HIS A 537 9.86 0.31 -23.23
N ALA A 538 9.43 1.13 -22.26
CA ALA A 538 9.58 0.86 -20.86
C ALA A 538 8.47 1.58 -20.08
N GLY A 539 8.17 1.11 -18.87
CA GLY A 539 7.13 1.72 -18.06
C GLY A 539 7.19 1.31 -16.60
N ILE A 540 6.27 1.88 -15.84
CA ILE A 540 6.15 1.64 -14.41
C ILE A 540 4.68 1.69 -14.00
N ALA A 541 4.30 0.87 -13.02
CA ALA A 541 3.00 0.93 -12.38
C ALA A 541 3.16 1.26 -10.90
N LEU A 542 2.49 2.31 -10.41
CA LEU A 542 2.43 2.64 -8.99
C LEU A 542 1.15 2.06 -8.38
N GLY A 543 1.29 1.29 -7.30
CA GLY A 543 0.16 0.82 -6.49
C GLY A 543 -0.53 2.00 -5.83
N TRP A 544 -1.65 2.45 -6.41
CA TRP A 544 -2.29 3.71 -6.06
C TRP A 544 -2.82 3.73 -4.63
N ASP A 545 -3.39 2.61 -4.19
CA ASP A 545 -3.90 2.44 -2.83
C ASP A 545 -2.78 2.48 -1.79
N ARG A 546 -1.65 1.82 -2.10
CA ARG A 546 -0.46 1.81 -1.24
C ARG A 546 0.20 3.19 -1.18
N THR A 547 0.34 3.87 -2.31
CA THR A 547 0.84 5.26 -2.38
C THR A 547 -0.01 6.20 -1.54
N ALA A 548 -1.34 6.06 -1.63
CA ALA A 548 -2.27 6.86 -0.83
C ALA A 548 -2.16 6.55 0.68
N ALA A 549 -2.00 5.28 1.06
CA ALA A 549 -1.85 4.88 2.46
C ALA A 549 -0.55 5.43 3.06
N ILE A 550 0.57 5.34 2.34
CA ILE A 550 1.87 5.91 2.77
C ILE A 550 1.74 7.42 2.99
N LEU A 551 1.18 8.15 2.04
CA LEU A 551 1.04 9.60 2.11
C LEU A 551 0.04 10.04 3.19
N ALA A 552 -0.99 9.24 3.47
CA ALA A 552 -1.97 9.46 4.52
C ALA A 552 -1.46 9.08 5.92
N GLY A 553 -0.33 8.38 6.04
CA GLY A 553 0.14 7.76 7.28
C GLY A 553 -0.83 6.69 7.82
N ALA A 554 -1.53 5.98 6.92
CA ALA A 554 -2.52 4.96 7.27
C ALA A 554 -1.86 3.58 7.42
N ASP A 555 -2.30 2.82 8.42
CA ASP A 555 -1.78 1.47 8.70
C ASP A 555 -2.31 0.41 7.72
N SER A 556 -3.40 0.71 7.01
CA SER A 556 -4.04 -0.20 6.06
C SER A 556 -4.50 0.54 4.80
N ILE A 557 -4.35 -0.10 3.63
CA ILE A 557 -4.92 0.43 2.37
C ILE A 557 -6.45 0.55 2.43
N ARG A 558 -7.14 -0.18 3.32
CA ARG A 558 -8.59 -0.08 3.51
C ARG A 558 -9.03 1.30 4.01
N ASP A 559 -8.14 2.04 4.67
CA ASP A 559 -8.45 3.39 5.16
C ASP A 559 -8.41 4.47 4.07
N VAL A 560 -7.86 4.16 2.90
CA VAL A 560 -7.79 5.05 1.74
C VAL A 560 -8.64 4.58 0.56
N ILE A 561 -9.37 3.46 0.70
CA ILE A 561 -10.33 2.94 -0.27
C ILE A 561 -11.73 3.18 0.27
N ALA A 562 -12.63 3.74 -0.56
CA ALA A 562 -13.99 4.08 -0.12
C ALA A 562 -14.76 2.83 0.36
N PHE A 563 -14.78 1.76 -0.42
CA PHE A 563 -15.48 0.51 -0.15
C PHE A 563 -14.55 -0.70 -0.35
N PRO A 564 -13.63 -0.97 0.59
CA PRO A 564 -12.72 -2.11 0.50
C PRO A 564 -13.41 -3.41 0.89
N LYS A 565 -12.82 -4.54 0.50
CA LYS A 565 -13.19 -5.85 1.01
C LYS A 565 -12.59 -6.10 2.39
N ALA A 566 -13.29 -6.87 3.22
CA ALA A 566 -12.78 -7.38 4.49
C ALA A 566 -11.75 -8.51 4.28
N GLY A 567 -11.16 -9.00 5.36
CA GLY A 567 -10.35 -10.21 5.33
C GLY A 567 -11.14 -11.38 4.72
N GLY A 568 -10.49 -12.18 3.86
CA GLY A 568 -11.15 -13.26 3.10
C GLY A 568 -11.98 -12.79 1.90
N GLY A 569 -11.83 -11.54 1.44
CA GLY A 569 -12.43 -11.03 0.20
C GLY A 569 -13.92 -10.70 0.27
N ARG A 570 -14.55 -10.81 1.44
CA ARG A 570 -15.98 -10.51 1.61
C ARG A 570 -16.24 -9.01 1.67
N ASP A 571 -17.39 -8.62 1.17
CA ASP A 571 -17.93 -7.26 1.33
C ASP A 571 -19.05 -7.26 2.39
N PRO A 572 -18.78 -6.82 3.63
CA PRO A 572 -19.79 -6.81 4.68
C PRO A 572 -20.95 -5.85 4.43
N LEU A 573 -20.78 -4.86 3.54
CA LEU A 573 -21.81 -3.88 3.20
C LEU A 573 -22.86 -4.48 2.25
N THR A 574 -22.40 -5.11 1.17
CA THR A 574 -23.29 -5.64 0.12
C THR A 574 -23.59 -7.14 0.27
N GLY A 575 -22.80 -7.86 1.08
CA GLY A 575 -22.88 -9.31 1.25
C GLY A 575 -22.19 -10.10 0.14
N ALA A 576 -21.41 -9.46 -0.75
CA ALA A 576 -20.67 -10.18 -1.79
C ALA A 576 -19.44 -10.92 -1.22
N PRO A 577 -19.06 -12.10 -1.81
CA PRO A 577 -19.77 -12.83 -2.87
C PRO A 577 -21.07 -13.45 -2.37
N ALA A 578 -22.05 -13.57 -3.25
CA ALA A 578 -23.35 -14.17 -2.96
C ALA A 578 -23.75 -15.15 -4.08
N PRO A 579 -24.56 -16.18 -3.76
CA PRO A 579 -25.10 -17.08 -4.77
C PRO A 579 -25.90 -16.33 -5.85
N ILE A 580 -25.82 -16.79 -7.08
CA ILE A 580 -26.66 -16.31 -8.19
C ILE A 580 -27.92 -17.18 -8.31
N SER A 581 -28.98 -16.65 -8.93
CA SER A 581 -30.23 -17.39 -9.12
C SER A 581 -30.07 -18.57 -10.09
N ALA A 582 -30.97 -19.56 -10.00
CA ALA A 582 -31.00 -20.69 -10.93
C ALA A 582 -31.16 -20.23 -12.40
N GLU A 583 -31.93 -19.16 -12.63
CA GLU A 583 -32.09 -18.56 -13.97
C GLU A 583 -30.76 -17.99 -14.47
N GLN A 584 -30.04 -17.25 -13.63
CA GLN A 584 -28.72 -16.70 -13.97
C GLN A 584 -27.70 -17.82 -14.24
N ARG A 585 -27.69 -18.90 -13.45
CA ARG A 585 -26.84 -20.08 -13.70
C ARG A 585 -27.16 -20.73 -15.07
N ALA A 586 -28.43 -20.92 -15.36
CA ALA A 586 -28.88 -21.48 -16.65
C ALA A 586 -28.50 -20.55 -17.83
N GLU A 587 -28.72 -19.24 -17.69
CA GLU A 587 -28.36 -18.25 -18.74
C GLU A 587 -26.85 -18.17 -19.01
N THR A 588 -26.04 -18.34 -18.00
CA THR A 588 -24.57 -18.27 -18.11
C THR A 588 -23.92 -19.61 -18.40
N GLY A 589 -24.68 -20.73 -18.36
CA GLY A 589 -24.15 -22.07 -18.54
C GLY A 589 -23.23 -22.56 -17.42
N VAL A 590 -23.40 -22.01 -16.21
CA VAL A 590 -22.67 -22.42 -15.01
C VAL A 590 -23.48 -23.45 -14.26
N ASP A 591 -23.06 -24.70 -14.30
CA ASP A 591 -23.71 -25.85 -13.70
C ASP A 591 -23.24 -26.11 -12.25
N TYR A 592 -23.17 -25.11 -11.43
CA TYR A 592 -22.84 -25.24 -10.01
C TYR A 592 -24.06 -24.89 -9.15
N ASP A 593 -24.56 -25.85 -8.38
CA ASP A 593 -25.57 -25.62 -7.36
C ASP A 593 -24.91 -25.64 -5.96
N PRO A 594 -24.83 -24.50 -5.26
CA PRO A 594 -24.19 -24.44 -3.94
C PRO A 594 -24.94 -25.28 -2.87
N ASP A 595 -26.20 -25.62 -3.10
CA ASP A 595 -27.04 -26.40 -2.16
C ASP A 595 -26.89 -27.93 -2.32
N GLU A 596 -26.19 -28.42 -3.38
CA GLU A 596 -25.93 -29.86 -3.57
C GLU A 596 -24.66 -30.36 -2.86
N ASP A 597 -23.77 -29.48 -2.42
CA ASP A 597 -22.48 -29.85 -1.80
C ASP A 597 -22.49 -29.79 -0.24
N GLU A 598 -23.62 -29.52 0.41
CA GLU A 598 -23.73 -29.47 1.89
C GLU A 598 -24.31 -30.78 2.52
N ASP A 599 -24.41 -31.90 1.77
CA ASP A 599 -24.85 -33.21 2.29
C ASP A 599 -23.71 -34.17 2.62
#